data_3dbf3d2dc6af69c3efeccb5b7a86cc45
#
_entry.id   3dbf3d2dc6af69c3efeccb5b7a86cc45
#
_cell.length_a   1.000
_cell.length_b   1.000
_cell.length_c   1.000
_cell.angle_alpha   90.00
_cell.angle_beta   90.00
_cell.angle_gamma   90.00
#
_symmetry.space_group_name_H-M   'P 1'
#
loop_
_entity.id
_entity.type
_entity.pdbx_description
1 polymer ?
#
loop_
_entity_poly.entity_id
_entity_poly.type
_entity_poly.pdbx_seq_one_letter_code
_entity_poly.pdbx_strand_id
1 'polypeptide(L)'
;MIFFGKVFLAALVIAFASWLSGKKPELSGFIIALPLASILALVFSYLEHKNTQSSVIFAKSILVGVPVSYLFFLPFFFAKSLNMNFWLIYGLGILLLIIGYFVHKFIVNII
;
A
#
# COMPACT_ATOMS: atom_id res chain seq x y z
N MET A 1 -19.38 -3.88 11.93
CA MET A 1 -18.10 -4.33 12.46
C MET A 1 -17.46 -3.22 13.25
N ILE A 2 -17.00 -3.54 14.43
CA ILE A 2 -16.44 -2.53 15.31
C ILE A 2 -15.01 -2.18 14.92
N PHE A 3 -14.63 -0.96 15.26
CA PHE A 3 -13.33 -0.39 14.93
C PHE A 3 -12.17 -1.28 15.41
N PHE A 4 -12.25 -1.80 16.62
CA PHE A 4 -11.17 -2.64 17.15
C PHE A 4 -10.98 -3.93 16.38
N GLY A 5 -12.05 -4.51 15.85
CA GLY A 5 -11.96 -5.68 14.99
C GLY A 5 -11.20 -5.41 13.71
N LYS A 6 -11.45 -4.24 13.10
CA LYS A 6 -10.73 -3.82 11.89
C LYS A 6 -9.23 -3.64 12.17
N VAL A 7 -8.92 -2.97 13.28
CA VAL A 7 -7.52 -2.74 13.68
C VAL A 7 -6.81 -4.06 13.94
N PHE A 8 -7.47 -4.98 14.64
CA PHE A 8 -6.89 -6.27 14.98
C PHE A 8 -6.55 -7.08 13.72
N LEU A 9 -7.50 -7.14 12.78
CA LEU A 9 -7.29 -7.90 11.54
C LEU A 9 -6.16 -7.30 10.71
N ALA A 10 -6.12 -5.98 10.56
CA ALA A 10 -5.06 -5.32 9.81
C ALA A 10 -3.69 -5.55 10.46
N ALA A 11 -3.63 -5.48 11.79
CA ALA A 11 -2.39 -5.71 12.53
C ALA A 11 -1.88 -7.12 12.33
N LEU A 12 -2.77 -8.13 12.31
CA LEU A 12 -2.39 -9.51 12.08
C LEU A 12 -1.73 -9.70 10.72
N VAL A 13 -2.30 -9.09 9.68
CA VAL A 13 -1.75 -9.20 8.33
C VAL A 13 -0.33 -8.63 8.27
N ILE A 14 -0.14 -7.44 8.83
CA ILE A 14 1.17 -6.78 8.82
C ILE A 14 2.19 -7.56 9.66
N ALA A 15 1.81 -8.01 10.84
CA ALA A 15 2.69 -8.76 11.73
C ALA A 15 3.11 -10.08 11.10
N PHE A 16 2.17 -10.80 10.46
CA PHE A 16 2.46 -12.04 9.78
C PHE A 16 3.45 -11.83 8.64
N ALA A 17 3.23 -10.80 7.81
CA ALA A 17 4.11 -10.50 6.69
C ALA A 17 5.52 -10.13 7.18
N SER A 18 5.60 -9.36 8.25
CA SER A 18 6.89 -8.99 8.83
C SER A 18 7.66 -10.22 9.33
N TRP A 19 6.96 -11.11 10.04
CA TRP A 19 7.57 -12.35 10.53
C TRP A 19 8.04 -13.23 9.37
N LEU A 20 7.20 -13.40 8.36
CA LEU A 20 7.51 -14.25 7.22
C LEU A 20 8.67 -13.70 6.41
N SER A 21 8.84 -12.38 6.37
CA SER A 21 9.92 -11.75 5.60
C SER A 21 11.30 -12.17 6.08
N GLY A 22 11.44 -12.54 7.34
CA GLY A 22 12.69 -13.04 7.88
C GLY A 22 13.01 -14.46 7.45
N LYS A 23 12.00 -15.23 7.07
CA LYS A 23 12.15 -16.63 6.68
C LYS A 23 12.10 -16.81 5.16
N LYS A 24 11.12 -16.20 4.51
CA LYS A 24 10.89 -16.30 3.08
C LYS A 24 10.56 -14.92 2.52
N PRO A 25 11.56 -14.06 2.32
CA PRO A 25 11.29 -12.67 1.92
C PRO A 25 10.58 -12.55 0.57
N GLU A 26 10.86 -13.42 -0.38
CA GLU A 26 10.20 -13.33 -1.68
C GLU A 26 8.72 -13.68 -1.58
N LEU A 27 8.38 -14.71 -0.81
CA LEU A 27 6.98 -15.10 -0.61
C LEU A 27 6.25 -14.02 0.18
N SER A 28 6.88 -13.50 1.24
CA SER A 28 6.29 -12.43 2.03
C SER A 28 6.03 -11.19 1.19
N GLY A 29 6.99 -10.83 0.33
CA GLY A 29 6.83 -9.71 -0.58
C GLY A 29 5.65 -9.89 -1.52
N PHE A 30 5.48 -11.10 -2.05
CA PHE A 30 4.33 -11.38 -2.92
C PHE A 30 3.02 -11.20 -2.17
N ILE A 31 2.94 -11.74 -0.94
CA ILE A 31 1.71 -11.67 -0.15
C ILE A 31 1.36 -10.22 0.17
N ILE A 32 2.35 -9.44 0.61
CA ILE A 32 2.08 -8.05 0.99
C ILE A 32 1.85 -7.16 -0.23
N ALA A 33 2.34 -7.58 -1.40
CA ALA A 33 2.08 -6.86 -2.65
C ALA A 33 0.63 -7.02 -3.09
N LEU A 34 -0.03 -8.09 -2.69
CA LEU A 34 -1.47 -8.19 -2.85
C LEU A 34 -2.09 -7.04 -2.07
N PRO A 35 -3.06 -6.32 -2.64
CA PRO A 35 -3.61 -5.15 -1.95
C PRO A 35 -4.57 -5.56 -0.83
N LEU A 36 -4.05 -6.32 0.15
CA LEU A 36 -4.86 -6.89 1.21
C LEU A 36 -5.51 -5.82 2.07
N ALA A 37 -4.73 -4.80 2.46
CA ALA A 37 -5.28 -3.70 3.25
C ALA A 37 -6.37 -2.96 2.47
N SER A 38 -6.17 -2.77 1.17
CA SER A 38 -7.14 -2.10 0.32
C SER A 38 -8.42 -2.93 0.15
N ILE A 39 -8.27 -4.24 -0.02
CA ILE A 39 -9.42 -5.15 -0.13
C ILE A 39 -10.25 -5.08 1.15
N LEU A 40 -9.59 -5.19 2.30
CA LEU A 40 -10.26 -5.13 3.59
C LEU A 40 -10.92 -3.77 3.83
N ALA A 41 -10.20 -2.69 3.52
CA ALA A 41 -10.72 -1.35 3.70
C ALA A 41 -11.95 -1.11 2.83
N LEU A 42 -11.95 -1.65 1.60
CA LEU A 42 -13.09 -1.50 0.70
C LEU A 42 -14.33 -2.18 1.25
N VAL A 43 -14.18 -3.42 1.74
CA VAL A 43 -15.30 -4.14 2.34
C VAL A 43 -15.79 -3.42 3.59
N PHE A 44 -14.88 -2.99 4.45
CA PHE A 44 -15.24 -2.29 5.69
C PHE A 44 -15.97 -0.98 5.38
N SER A 45 -15.51 -0.25 4.38
CA SER A 45 -16.15 1.00 3.97
C SER A 45 -17.57 0.76 3.48
N TYR A 46 -17.77 -0.28 2.68
CA TYR A 46 -19.12 -0.61 2.20
C TYR A 46 -20.02 -1.02 3.33
N LEU A 47 -19.55 -1.87 4.24
CA LEU A 47 -20.35 -2.33 5.37
C LEU A 47 -20.76 -1.17 6.28
N GLU A 48 -19.88 -0.18 6.42
CA GLU A 48 -20.13 0.98 7.28
C GLU A 48 -21.09 1.97 6.63
N HIS A 49 -20.89 2.27 5.36
CA HIS A 49 -21.63 3.35 4.69
C HIS A 49 -22.74 2.86 3.77
N LYS A 50 -22.73 1.59 3.37
CA LYS A 50 -23.79 0.98 2.55
C LYS A 50 -24.05 1.73 1.25
N ASN A 51 -23.02 2.31 0.65
CA ASN A 51 -23.13 3.11 -0.56
C ASN A 51 -22.22 2.54 -1.65
N THR A 52 -22.81 1.87 -2.63
CA THR A 52 -22.06 1.24 -3.73
C THR A 52 -21.32 2.27 -4.56
N GLN A 53 -21.94 3.42 -4.83
CA GLN A 53 -21.33 4.46 -5.66
C GLN A 53 -20.06 5.01 -4.99
N SER A 54 -20.14 5.28 -3.70
CA SER A 54 -19.00 5.74 -2.92
C SER A 54 -17.88 4.68 -2.90
N SER A 55 -18.26 3.42 -2.78
CA SER A 55 -17.29 2.32 -2.80
C SER A 55 -16.59 2.20 -4.16
N VAL A 56 -17.31 2.44 -5.25
CA VAL A 56 -16.71 2.41 -6.60
C VAL A 56 -15.68 3.54 -6.74
N ILE A 57 -15.99 4.73 -6.25
CA ILE A 57 -15.05 5.86 -6.29
C ILE A 57 -13.81 5.52 -5.48
N PHE A 58 -13.99 4.93 -4.32
CA PHE A 58 -12.89 4.49 -3.46
C PHE A 58 -12.00 3.48 -4.18
N ALA A 59 -12.61 2.48 -4.81
CA ALA A 59 -11.88 1.45 -5.55
C ALA A 59 -11.09 2.04 -6.73
N LYS A 60 -11.67 2.99 -7.45
CA LYS A 60 -10.96 3.66 -8.55
C LYS A 60 -9.74 4.41 -8.07
N SER A 61 -9.86 5.10 -6.95
CA SER A 61 -8.74 5.81 -6.36
C SER A 61 -7.62 4.84 -5.97
N ILE A 62 -7.97 3.69 -5.42
CA ILE A 62 -6.99 2.66 -5.08
C ILE A 62 -6.31 2.13 -6.34
N LEU A 63 -7.07 1.91 -7.39
CA LEU A 63 -6.54 1.40 -8.66
C LEU A 63 -5.44 2.31 -9.21
N VAL A 64 -5.60 3.62 -9.07
CA VAL A 64 -4.57 4.57 -9.49
C VAL A 64 -3.44 4.63 -8.46
N GLY A 65 -3.77 4.55 -7.18
CA GLY A 65 -2.80 4.68 -6.10
C GLY A 65 -1.80 3.55 -6.03
N VAL A 66 -2.22 2.31 -6.33
CA VAL A 66 -1.33 1.16 -6.23
C VAL A 66 -0.12 1.30 -7.18
N PRO A 67 -0.30 1.59 -8.48
CA PRO A 67 0.86 1.80 -9.35
C PRO A 67 1.72 2.99 -8.92
N VAL A 68 1.11 4.07 -8.47
CA VAL A 68 1.85 5.25 -8.01
C VAL A 68 2.69 4.91 -6.79
N SER A 69 2.18 4.05 -5.92
CA SER A 69 2.91 3.64 -4.72
C SER A 69 4.18 2.85 -5.04
N TYR A 70 4.32 2.31 -6.25
CA TYR A 70 5.53 1.62 -6.67
C TYR A 70 6.75 2.54 -6.64
N LEU A 71 6.54 3.84 -6.74
CA LEU A 71 7.64 4.80 -6.65
C LEU A 71 8.43 4.66 -5.35
N PHE A 72 7.76 4.30 -4.27
CA PHE A 72 8.44 4.08 -3.00
C PHE A 72 9.50 2.98 -3.10
N PHE A 73 9.23 1.95 -3.89
CA PHE A 73 10.09 0.77 -3.96
C PHE A 73 11.20 0.89 -4.99
N LEU A 74 11.16 1.91 -5.87
CA LEU A 74 12.18 2.10 -6.89
C LEU A 74 13.60 2.22 -6.34
N PRO A 75 13.86 3.02 -5.28
CA PRO A 75 15.22 3.12 -4.76
C PRO A 75 15.77 1.78 -4.28
N PHE A 76 14.92 0.87 -3.81
CA PHE A 76 15.37 -0.45 -3.37
C PHE A 76 15.91 -1.29 -4.51
N PHE A 77 15.37 -1.09 -5.71
CA PHE A 77 15.85 -1.79 -6.90
C PHE A 77 17.29 -1.38 -7.24
N PHE A 78 17.66 -0.13 -7.01
CA PHE A 78 18.97 0.39 -7.31
C PHE A 78 19.91 0.41 -6.10
N ALA A 79 19.48 -0.09 -4.97
CA ALA A 79 20.23 0.00 -3.72
C ALA A 79 21.62 -0.64 -3.82
N LYS A 80 21.70 -1.80 -4.46
CA LYS A 80 22.93 -2.54 -4.58
C LYS A 80 23.96 -1.77 -5.44
N SER A 81 23.48 -1.16 -6.52
CA SER A 81 24.35 -0.40 -7.42
C SER A 81 24.84 0.89 -6.78
N LEU A 82 24.02 1.52 -5.94
CA LEU A 82 24.33 2.79 -5.32
C LEU A 82 24.98 2.63 -3.93
N ASN A 83 25.07 1.39 -3.43
CA ASN A 83 25.69 1.08 -2.15
C ASN A 83 25.12 1.91 -1.00
N MET A 84 23.80 2.06 -0.98
CA MET A 84 23.10 2.84 0.06
C MET A 84 22.64 1.96 1.21
N ASN A 85 22.57 2.54 2.42
CA ASN A 85 22.03 1.81 3.55
C ASN A 85 20.49 1.86 3.52
N PHE A 86 19.87 1.03 4.36
CA PHE A 86 18.41 0.90 4.38
C PHE A 86 17.70 2.23 4.61
N TRP A 87 18.18 3.00 5.59
CA TRP A 87 17.47 4.23 5.97
C TRP A 87 17.53 5.29 4.88
N LEU A 88 18.63 5.37 4.15
CA LEU A 88 18.75 6.30 3.03
C LEU A 88 17.79 5.90 1.90
N ILE A 89 17.73 4.60 1.59
CA ILE A 89 16.83 4.08 0.56
C ILE A 89 15.38 4.34 0.96
N TYR A 90 15.05 4.07 2.22
CA TYR A 90 13.71 4.28 2.75
C TYR A 90 13.31 5.75 2.64
N GLY A 91 14.23 6.66 3.01
CA GLY A 91 13.97 8.10 2.92
C GLY A 91 13.73 8.56 1.50
N LEU A 92 14.54 8.05 0.56
CA LEU A 92 14.33 8.37 -0.86
C LEU A 92 12.97 7.85 -1.35
N GLY A 93 12.58 6.65 -0.91
CA GLY A 93 11.28 6.09 -1.24
C GLY A 93 10.13 6.96 -0.75
N ILE A 94 10.23 7.45 0.49
CA ILE A 94 9.22 8.34 1.05
C ILE A 94 9.13 9.64 0.23
N LEU A 95 10.28 10.21 -0.15
CA LEU A 95 10.30 11.41 -0.96
C LEU A 95 9.59 11.19 -2.30
N LEU A 96 9.91 10.07 -2.97
CA LEU A 96 9.27 9.74 -4.24
C LEU A 96 7.78 9.50 -4.06
N LEU A 97 7.37 8.94 -2.94
CA LEU A 97 5.96 8.71 -2.66
C LEU A 97 5.21 10.03 -2.48
N ILE A 98 5.83 11.02 -1.84
CA ILE A 98 5.24 12.35 -1.71
C ILE A 98 5.03 12.97 -3.10
N ILE A 99 6.02 12.86 -3.97
CA ILE A 99 5.90 13.32 -5.36
C ILE A 99 4.78 12.56 -6.05
N GLY A 100 4.70 11.25 -5.81
CA GLY A 100 3.67 10.39 -6.36
C GLY A 100 2.25 10.80 -5.96
N TYR A 101 2.08 11.36 -4.75
CA TYR A 101 0.77 11.85 -4.33
C TYR A 101 0.24 12.91 -5.31
N PHE A 102 1.09 13.83 -5.74
CA PHE A 102 0.66 14.87 -6.66
C PHE A 102 0.34 14.29 -8.04
N VAL A 103 1.10 13.28 -8.46
CA VAL A 103 0.79 12.57 -9.71
C VAL A 103 -0.55 11.85 -9.60
N HIS A 104 -0.80 11.20 -8.49
CA HIS A 104 -2.06 10.51 -8.22
C HIS A 104 -3.24 11.49 -8.29
N LYS A 105 -3.09 12.64 -7.63
CA LYS A 105 -4.13 13.66 -7.61
C LYS A 105 -4.44 14.16 -9.03
N PHE A 106 -3.41 14.36 -9.83
CA PHE A 106 -3.58 14.79 -11.22
C PHE A 106 -4.33 13.74 -12.05
N ILE A 107 -3.95 12.46 -11.91
CA ILE A 107 -4.55 11.39 -12.68
C ILE A 107 -6.01 11.18 -12.29
N VAL A 108 -6.32 11.22 -11.00
CA VAL A 108 -7.69 11.01 -10.52
C VAL A 108 -8.60 12.12 -11.05
N ASN A 109 -8.10 13.35 -11.18
CA ASN A 109 -8.90 14.45 -11.71
C ASN A 109 -9.22 14.26 -13.20
N ILE A 110 -8.41 13.49 -13.92
CA ILE A 110 -8.65 13.24 -15.35
C ILE A 110 -9.70 12.14 -15.55
N ILE A 111 -9.65 11.10 -14.71
CA ILE A 111 -10.57 9.98 -14.84
C ILE A 111 -11.85 10.20 -14.06
#